data_bed57d602dc054b01da312d9d6f04bba
#
_entry.id   bed57d602dc054b01da312d9d6f04bba
#
_cell.length_a   1.000
_cell.length_b   1.000
_cell.length_c   1.000
_cell.angle_alpha   90.00
_cell.angle_beta   90.00
_cell.angle_gamma   90.00
#
_symmetry.space_group_name_H-M   'P 1'
#
loop_
_entity.id
_entity.type
_entity.pdbx_description
1 polymer ?
#
loop_
_entity_poly.entity_id
_entity_poly.type
_entity_poly.pdbx_seq_one_letter_code
_entity_poly.pdbx_strand_id
1 'polypeptide(L)'
;MSVEFLGMGATNDQSDLRPRTTEVFDLEHLRRVVRVHEESGFQHLLFAYGSDSPDPLTAATAAAIASSDLQLRLAHRPNTVFPTVAAKQFLTLDHISDGRLTVHLITGGSQAEQAREGDRLSKDDRYARTHEYLRILLRAWSEEEPFDHRGTYYSFDGHHSAIRPLRGVRPTVSFAGSSPAAWRSGAALGDIYTLFGEPLAETRALQRAILEEAGAQGRTRPLRWQIAFRPIIAHTEAQAWERAERILEGLRTRAEQGAIPGQTHRQNPSGGPENAGSQRLLAAAERGDLQDRALWTAPAKVGWGAGSSTALVGSYQTVARALMDYVDLGFEIFGVRGYEDVVTDAQEFGENVIPLVKAEVERREADGWIGGAELAARIAAGEGVPDAPEPSSAGVSSASRQ
;
A
#
# COMPACT_ATOMS: atom_id res chain seq x y z
N MET A 1 -11.17 -0.95 17.13
CA MET A 1 -10.27 -1.08 15.97
C MET A 1 -9.63 0.28 15.71
N SER A 2 -8.34 0.40 15.53
CA SER A 2 -7.75 1.68 15.11
C SER A 2 -7.59 1.67 13.59
N VAL A 3 -8.10 2.68 12.91
CA VAL A 3 -7.77 2.92 11.51
C VAL A 3 -6.40 3.58 11.44
N GLU A 4 -5.52 3.04 10.58
CA GLU A 4 -4.13 3.46 10.44
C GLU A 4 -3.90 4.06 9.04
N PHE A 5 -3.01 5.05 8.95
CA PHE A 5 -2.67 5.71 7.70
C PHE A 5 -1.19 5.50 7.37
N LEU A 6 -0.95 5.14 6.11
CA LEU A 6 0.37 4.88 5.55
C LEU A 6 0.68 5.95 4.51
N GLY A 7 1.71 6.74 4.76
CA GLY A 7 2.26 7.69 3.81
C GLY A 7 3.38 7.11 2.96
N MET A 8 3.98 7.94 2.11
CA MET A 8 5.07 7.54 1.21
C MET A 8 6.39 8.17 1.65
N GLY A 9 7.38 7.33 1.93
CA GLY A 9 8.76 7.75 2.10
C GLY A 9 9.35 8.23 0.77
N ALA A 10 9.98 9.39 0.79
CA ALA A 10 10.65 9.96 -0.38
C ALA A 10 12.04 10.44 -0.02
N THR A 11 12.99 10.15 -0.91
CA THR A 11 14.40 10.56 -0.76
C THR A 11 14.75 11.82 -1.55
N ASN A 12 13.78 12.39 -2.27
CA ASN A 12 13.92 13.61 -3.06
C ASN A 12 12.53 14.21 -3.35
N ASP A 13 12.52 15.40 -3.93
CA ASP A 13 11.33 16.22 -4.17
C ASP A 13 10.57 15.91 -5.47
N GLN A 14 10.93 14.81 -6.16
CA GLN A 14 10.23 14.41 -7.38
C GLN A 14 8.78 14.03 -7.11
N SER A 15 7.88 14.50 -7.97
CA SER A 15 6.49 14.07 -7.98
C SER A 15 6.06 13.60 -9.38
N ASP A 16 4.81 13.18 -9.52
CA ASP A 16 4.26 12.82 -10.83
C ASP A 16 4.12 14.06 -11.73
N LEU A 17 4.00 15.25 -11.16
CA LEU A 17 3.81 16.51 -11.87
C LEU A 17 5.09 17.33 -12.02
N ARG A 18 6.06 17.13 -11.14
CA ARG A 18 7.29 17.93 -11.12
C ARG A 18 8.53 17.07 -11.28
N PRO A 19 9.50 17.49 -12.10
CA PRO A 19 10.81 16.87 -12.12
C PRO A 19 11.51 17.09 -10.78
N ARG A 20 12.44 16.22 -10.48
CA ARG A 20 13.30 16.36 -9.32
C ARG A 20 14.19 17.60 -9.44
N THR A 21 14.34 18.36 -8.35
CA THR A 21 15.24 19.51 -8.24
C THR A 21 16.35 19.30 -7.21
N THR A 22 16.24 18.29 -6.34
CA THR A 22 17.26 17.91 -5.34
C THR A 22 18.12 16.74 -5.83
N GLU A 23 19.08 16.30 -5.03
CA GLU A 23 19.81 15.06 -5.27
C GLU A 23 18.88 13.85 -5.25
N VAL A 24 19.29 12.74 -5.89
CA VAL A 24 18.50 11.48 -5.89
C VAL A 24 18.24 10.97 -4.49
N PHE A 25 19.24 11.14 -3.62
CA PHE A 25 19.13 10.88 -2.19
C PHE A 25 19.50 12.17 -1.43
N ASP A 26 18.48 12.88 -1.01
CA ASP A 26 18.59 14.07 -0.16
C ASP A 26 18.14 13.71 1.27
N LEU A 27 19.09 13.64 2.19
CA LEU A 27 18.85 13.26 3.57
C LEU A 27 17.98 14.28 4.32
N GLU A 28 18.10 15.58 4.02
CA GLU A 28 17.30 16.61 4.65
C GLU A 28 15.85 16.57 4.17
N HIS A 29 15.66 16.28 2.87
CA HIS A 29 14.32 16.04 2.35
C HIS A 29 13.68 14.81 3.02
N LEU A 30 14.40 13.69 3.13
CA LEU A 30 13.92 12.49 3.83
C LEU A 30 13.50 12.80 5.28
N ARG A 31 14.35 13.53 6.03
CA ARG A 31 14.03 13.94 7.42
C ARG A 31 12.77 14.81 7.50
N ARG A 32 12.59 15.70 6.54
CA ARG A 32 11.37 16.53 6.44
C ARG A 32 10.14 15.67 6.16
N VAL A 33 10.22 14.72 5.21
CA VAL A 33 9.14 13.78 4.91
C VAL A 33 8.75 12.98 6.15
N VAL A 34 9.73 12.41 6.86
CA VAL A 34 9.51 11.65 8.10
C VAL A 34 8.77 12.51 9.14
N ARG A 35 9.31 13.67 9.45
CA ARG A 35 8.72 14.59 10.45
C ARG A 35 7.29 14.98 10.11
N VAL A 36 7.04 15.41 8.87
CA VAL A 36 5.71 15.84 8.47
C VAL A 36 4.69 14.72 8.56
N HIS A 37 5.02 13.51 8.15
CA HIS A 37 4.10 12.38 8.30
C HIS A 37 3.80 12.06 9.77
N GLU A 38 4.81 12.07 10.62
CA GLU A 38 4.66 11.84 12.07
C GLU A 38 3.77 12.90 12.72
N GLU A 39 4.05 14.20 12.46
CA GLU A 39 3.29 15.35 12.98
C GLU A 39 1.86 15.42 12.42
N SER A 40 1.63 14.94 11.20
CA SER A 40 0.32 14.92 10.54
C SER A 40 -0.53 13.68 10.86
N GLY A 41 -0.10 12.84 11.80
CA GLY A 41 -0.91 11.74 12.34
C GLY A 41 -0.92 10.47 11.53
N PHE A 42 0.05 10.26 10.64
CA PHE A 42 0.30 8.97 9.99
C PHE A 42 0.95 7.99 10.97
N GLN A 43 0.64 6.70 10.82
CA GLN A 43 1.23 5.62 11.62
C GLN A 43 2.32 4.88 10.87
N HIS A 44 2.33 4.91 9.52
CA HIS A 44 3.26 4.15 8.71
C HIS A 44 3.89 5.00 7.62
N LEU A 45 5.10 4.64 7.21
CA LEU A 45 5.80 5.24 6.07
C LEU A 45 6.35 4.15 5.16
N LEU A 46 5.90 4.10 3.90
CA LEU A 46 6.32 3.11 2.90
C LEU A 46 7.54 3.59 2.13
N PHE A 47 8.60 2.78 2.14
CA PHE A 47 9.73 2.90 1.25
C PHE A 47 9.54 1.95 0.07
N ALA A 48 9.15 2.51 -1.08
CA ALA A 48 8.92 1.75 -2.30
C ALA A 48 10.23 1.26 -2.93
N TYR A 49 10.15 0.18 -3.71
CA TYR A 49 11.27 -0.36 -4.46
C TYR A 49 11.11 -0.07 -5.96
N GLY A 50 12.11 0.50 -6.57
CA GLY A 50 12.28 0.63 -8.02
C GLY A 50 13.72 0.33 -8.41
N SER A 51 13.95 -0.25 -9.59
CA SER A 51 15.31 -0.57 -10.08
C SER A 51 16.16 0.67 -10.39
N ASP A 52 15.57 1.85 -10.36
CA ASP A 52 16.16 3.16 -10.61
C ASP A 52 16.10 4.10 -9.40
N SER A 53 15.62 3.59 -8.26
CA SER A 53 15.50 4.35 -7.01
C SER A 53 16.64 4.03 -6.04
N PRO A 54 16.92 4.90 -5.04
CA PRO A 54 17.76 4.54 -3.91
C PRO A 54 17.27 3.26 -3.21
N ASP A 55 18.20 2.52 -2.62
CA ASP A 55 17.90 1.28 -1.90
C ASP A 55 16.94 1.53 -0.73
N PRO A 56 15.79 0.87 -0.69
CA PRO A 56 14.76 1.14 0.31
C PRO A 56 15.15 0.70 1.73
N LEU A 57 15.99 -0.35 1.89
CA LEU A 57 16.44 -0.78 3.21
C LEU A 57 17.33 0.28 3.85
N THR A 58 18.25 0.86 3.07
CA THR A 58 19.15 1.92 3.55
C THR A 58 18.36 3.20 3.83
N ALA A 59 17.42 3.57 2.97
CA ALA A 59 16.55 4.74 3.17
C ALA A 59 15.65 4.57 4.41
N ALA A 60 15.04 3.39 4.60
CA ALA A 60 14.25 3.08 5.78
C ALA A 60 15.08 3.08 7.07
N THR A 61 16.34 2.66 7.00
CA THR A 61 17.27 2.75 8.16
C THR A 61 17.53 4.20 8.56
N ALA A 62 17.74 5.09 7.58
CA ALA A 62 17.90 6.52 7.87
C ALA A 62 16.63 7.12 8.47
N ALA A 63 15.46 6.72 7.98
CA ALA A 63 14.17 7.14 8.53
C ALA A 63 13.92 6.58 9.94
N ALA A 64 14.33 5.33 10.22
CA ALA A 64 14.24 4.72 11.55
C ALA A 64 14.93 5.55 12.64
N ILE A 65 16.09 6.13 12.29
CA ILE A 65 16.87 6.98 13.18
C ILE A 65 16.24 8.38 13.32
N ALA A 66 15.51 8.84 12.28
CA ALA A 66 14.89 10.16 12.26
C ALA A 66 13.48 10.20 12.88
N SER A 67 12.84 9.05 13.10
CA SER A 67 11.47 8.91 13.65
C SER A 67 11.49 8.17 14.97
N SER A 68 10.58 8.53 15.88
CA SER A 68 10.32 7.80 17.13
C SER A 68 9.15 6.83 17.04
N ASP A 69 8.13 7.12 16.22
CA ASP A 69 6.83 6.45 16.28
C ASP A 69 6.39 5.76 14.97
N LEU A 70 6.85 6.26 13.81
CA LEU A 70 6.43 5.71 12.52
C LEU A 70 6.84 4.26 12.33
N GLN A 71 5.87 3.42 12.00
CA GLN A 71 6.10 2.08 11.47
C GLN A 71 6.72 2.17 10.08
N LEU A 72 7.85 1.52 9.87
CA LEU A 72 8.58 1.54 8.60
C LEU A 72 8.13 0.38 7.74
N ARG A 73 7.48 0.66 6.63
CA ARG A 73 7.09 -0.36 5.67
C ARG A 73 8.10 -0.42 4.54
N LEU A 74 8.89 -1.48 4.55
CA LEU A 74 9.99 -1.70 3.62
C LEU A 74 9.54 -2.57 2.45
N ALA A 75 9.43 -2.03 1.24
CA ALA A 75 9.22 -2.84 0.05
C ALA A 75 10.49 -3.64 -0.27
N HIS A 76 10.33 -4.95 -0.48
CA HIS A 76 11.43 -5.86 -0.76
C HIS A 76 11.09 -6.84 -1.89
N ARG A 77 12.06 -7.04 -2.79
CA ARG A 77 12.00 -8.04 -3.88
C ARG A 77 12.86 -9.25 -3.55
N PRO A 78 12.31 -10.47 -3.55
CA PRO A 78 13.04 -11.70 -3.22
C PRO A 78 14.21 -12.06 -4.13
N ASN A 79 14.36 -11.41 -5.29
CA ASN A 79 15.49 -11.66 -6.20
C ASN A 79 16.76 -10.87 -5.83
N THR A 80 16.67 -9.85 -4.99
CA THR A 80 17.79 -8.91 -4.77
C THR A 80 18.77 -9.34 -3.70
N VAL A 81 18.28 -10.09 -2.70
CA VAL A 81 19.09 -10.54 -1.57
C VAL A 81 18.72 -11.99 -1.22
N PHE A 82 19.71 -12.81 -0.92
CA PHE A 82 19.48 -14.20 -0.50
C PHE A 82 18.66 -14.24 0.81
N PRO A 83 17.68 -15.16 0.98
CA PRO A 83 16.69 -15.09 2.06
C PRO A 83 17.31 -15.12 3.47
N THR A 84 18.38 -15.88 3.69
CA THR A 84 19.06 -15.94 5.00
C THR A 84 19.81 -14.64 5.33
N VAL A 85 20.31 -13.94 4.30
CA VAL A 85 20.93 -12.62 4.45
C VAL A 85 19.88 -11.57 4.75
N ALA A 86 18.78 -11.57 3.99
CA ALA A 86 17.66 -10.66 4.20
C ALA A 86 17.02 -10.83 5.59
N ALA A 87 16.89 -12.09 6.07
CA ALA A 87 16.34 -12.37 7.39
C ALA A 87 17.09 -11.60 8.51
N LYS A 88 18.42 -11.62 8.49
CA LYS A 88 19.22 -10.87 9.47
C LYS A 88 19.24 -9.37 9.22
N GLN A 89 19.20 -8.91 7.95
CA GLN A 89 19.10 -7.48 7.63
C GLN A 89 17.81 -6.87 8.18
N PHE A 90 16.69 -7.57 8.00
CA PHE A 90 15.40 -7.12 8.51
C PHE A 90 15.35 -7.10 10.03
N LEU A 91 15.87 -8.13 10.71
CA LEU A 91 15.95 -8.12 12.16
C LEU A 91 16.90 -6.99 12.66
N THR A 92 17.98 -6.70 11.94
CA THR A 92 18.87 -5.59 12.31
C THR A 92 18.15 -4.25 12.22
N LEU A 93 17.39 -4.01 11.14
CA LEU A 93 16.58 -2.80 11.03
C LEU A 93 15.44 -2.78 12.06
N ASP A 94 14.84 -3.93 12.36
CA ASP A 94 13.81 -4.04 13.40
C ASP A 94 14.34 -3.64 14.79
N HIS A 95 15.55 -4.07 15.12
CA HIS A 95 16.25 -3.63 16.35
C HIS A 95 16.59 -2.14 16.33
N ILE A 96 17.07 -1.60 15.20
CA ILE A 96 17.37 -0.16 15.07
C ILE A 96 16.09 0.67 15.25
N SER A 97 14.98 0.20 14.73
CA SER A 97 13.67 0.88 14.80
C SER A 97 12.86 0.57 16.05
N ASP A 98 13.39 -0.21 17.01
CA ASP A 98 12.68 -0.67 18.21
C ASP A 98 11.35 -1.41 17.91
N GLY A 99 11.37 -2.34 16.93
CA GLY A 99 10.24 -3.18 16.58
C GLY A 99 9.23 -2.55 15.63
N ARG A 100 9.61 -1.48 14.94
CA ARG A 100 8.74 -0.73 14.02
C ARG A 100 8.83 -1.16 12.54
N LEU A 101 9.39 -2.34 12.24
CA LEU A 101 9.54 -2.82 10.86
C LEU A 101 8.34 -3.64 10.40
N THR A 102 7.84 -3.31 9.22
CA THR A 102 6.97 -4.17 8.39
C THR A 102 7.67 -4.46 7.07
N VAL A 103 7.91 -5.73 6.76
CA VAL A 103 8.47 -6.15 5.46
C VAL A 103 7.34 -6.31 4.46
N HIS A 104 7.34 -5.48 3.41
CA HIS A 104 6.35 -5.50 2.34
C HIS A 104 6.90 -6.25 1.12
N LEU A 105 6.49 -7.49 0.93
CA LEU A 105 6.97 -8.32 -0.18
C LEU A 105 6.23 -7.99 -1.47
N ILE A 106 7.01 -7.72 -2.51
CA ILE A 106 6.55 -7.46 -3.87
C ILE A 106 7.35 -8.33 -4.86
N THR A 107 6.69 -8.77 -5.94
CA THR A 107 7.33 -9.64 -6.96
C THR A 107 7.77 -8.89 -8.20
N GLY A 108 7.48 -7.57 -8.26
CA GLY A 108 7.71 -6.74 -9.44
C GLY A 108 6.62 -6.87 -10.49
N GLY A 109 6.20 -5.72 -11.03
CA GLY A 109 5.09 -5.59 -11.97
C GLY A 109 5.47 -5.67 -13.45
N SER A 110 6.73 -5.45 -13.79
CA SER A 110 7.24 -5.37 -15.17
C SER A 110 8.41 -6.32 -15.38
N GLN A 111 8.35 -7.14 -16.43
CA GLN A 111 9.43 -8.04 -16.82
C GLN A 111 10.71 -7.27 -17.19
N ALA A 112 10.55 -6.15 -17.90
CA ALA A 112 11.68 -5.32 -18.32
C ALA A 112 12.41 -4.70 -17.12
N GLU A 113 11.68 -4.28 -16.11
CA GLU A 113 12.27 -3.75 -14.86
C GLU A 113 13.02 -4.84 -14.09
N GLN A 114 12.42 -6.04 -13.95
CA GLN A 114 13.06 -7.16 -13.28
C GLN A 114 14.38 -7.58 -13.96
N ALA A 115 14.40 -7.57 -15.29
CA ALA A 115 15.58 -7.92 -16.07
C ALA A 115 16.77 -6.98 -15.84
N ARG A 116 16.56 -5.71 -15.42
CA ARG A 116 17.63 -4.77 -15.07
C ARG A 116 18.44 -5.23 -13.85
N GLU A 117 17.79 -5.96 -12.94
CA GLU A 117 18.39 -6.51 -11.73
C GLU A 117 18.69 -8.02 -11.88
N GLY A 118 18.73 -8.51 -13.13
CA GLY A 118 19.11 -9.89 -13.45
C GLY A 118 17.99 -10.92 -13.30
N ASP A 119 16.78 -10.52 -12.91
CA ASP A 119 15.65 -11.44 -12.75
C ASP A 119 14.95 -11.67 -14.09
N ARG A 120 15.04 -12.91 -14.60
CA ARG A 120 14.45 -13.33 -15.87
C ARG A 120 13.34 -14.38 -15.71
N LEU A 121 12.94 -14.69 -14.47
CA LEU A 121 11.86 -15.61 -14.20
C LEU A 121 10.53 -15.10 -14.76
N SER A 122 9.66 -16.02 -15.14
CA SER A 122 8.26 -15.70 -15.45
C SER A 122 7.56 -15.09 -14.23
N LYS A 123 6.44 -14.41 -14.46
CA LYS A 123 5.66 -13.83 -13.37
C LYS A 123 5.23 -14.87 -12.34
N ASP A 124 4.78 -16.04 -12.80
CA ASP A 124 4.31 -17.10 -11.91
C ASP A 124 5.48 -17.74 -11.14
N ASP A 125 6.64 -17.94 -11.78
CA ASP A 125 7.84 -18.42 -11.10
C ASP A 125 8.35 -17.41 -10.06
N ARG A 126 8.23 -16.11 -10.32
CA ARG A 126 8.56 -15.09 -9.31
C ARG A 126 7.66 -15.21 -8.08
N TYR A 127 6.36 -15.49 -8.25
CA TYR A 127 5.47 -15.72 -7.10
C TYR A 127 5.82 -17.03 -6.38
N ALA A 128 6.13 -18.11 -7.11
CA ALA A 128 6.56 -19.36 -6.50
C ALA A 128 7.86 -19.19 -5.70
N ARG A 129 8.85 -18.48 -6.27
CA ARG A 129 10.07 -18.10 -5.54
C ARG A 129 9.78 -17.23 -4.32
N THR A 130 8.87 -16.28 -4.42
CA THR A 130 8.48 -15.43 -3.28
C THR A 130 7.84 -16.25 -2.17
N HIS A 131 7.05 -17.25 -2.51
CA HIS A 131 6.47 -18.17 -1.53
C HIS A 131 7.55 -18.93 -0.76
N GLU A 132 8.52 -19.53 -1.48
CA GLU A 132 9.66 -20.23 -0.88
C GLU A 132 10.50 -19.28 -0.03
N TYR A 133 10.79 -18.08 -0.55
CA TYR A 133 11.54 -17.04 0.16
C TYR A 133 10.88 -16.66 1.49
N LEU A 134 9.58 -16.41 1.48
CA LEU A 134 8.85 -16.02 2.69
C LEU A 134 8.82 -17.14 3.72
N ARG A 135 8.68 -18.40 3.29
CA ARG A 135 8.81 -19.55 4.20
C ARG A 135 10.17 -19.61 4.88
N ILE A 136 11.25 -19.34 4.12
CA ILE A 136 12.61 -19.29 4.67
C ILE A 136 12.75 -18.12 5.66
N LEU A 137 12.25 -16.92 5.33
CA LEU A 137 12.28 -15.78 6.26
C LEU A 137 11.59 -16.11 7.59
N LEU A 138 10.34 -16.60 7.51
CA LEU A 138 9.55 -16.93 8.69
C LEU A 138 10.26 -17.98 9.53
N ARG A 139 10.84 -19.01 8.89
CA ARG A 139 11.59 -20.05 9.56
C ARG A 139 12.87 -19.51 10.20
N ALA A 140 13.65 -18.67 9.48
CA ALA A 140 14.87 -18.05 10.00
C ALA A 140 14.62 -17.14 11.21
N TRP A 141 13.43 -16.58 11.34
CA TRP A 141 13.04 -15.76 12.50
C TRP A 141 12.53 -16.58 13.69
N SER A 142 12.04 -17.82 13.48
CA SER A 142 11.44 -18.66 14.54
C SER A 142 12.34 -19.80 15.00
N GLU A 143 13.12 -20.41 14.11
CA GLU A 143 13.97 -21.56 14.48
C GLU A 143 15.12 -21.17 15.39
N GLU A 144 15.30 -21.90 16.47
CA GLU A 144 16.38 -21.68 17.42
C GLU A 144 17.62 -22.48 17.06
N GLU A 145 17.43 -23.66 16.47
CA GLU A 145 18.51 -24.56 16.06
C GLU A 145 18.92 -24.32 14.60
N PRO A 146 20.18 -24.64 14.24
CA PRO A 146 20.63 -24.59 12.85
C PRO A 146 19.74 -25.47 11.95
N PHE A 147 19.38 -24.99 10.75
CA PHE A 147 18.57 -25.75 9.83
C PHE A 147 19.07 -25.70 8.39
N ASP A 148 18.79 -26.75 7.66
CA ASP A 148 19.02 -26.87 6.23
C ASP A 148 17.76 -26.52 5.45
N HIS A 149 17.95 -26.10 4.20
CA HIS A 149 16.88 -25.93 3.24
C HIS A 149 17.28 -26.49 1.87
N ARG A 150 16.36 -27.22 1.24
CA ARG A 150 16.49 -27.76 -0.11
C ARG A 150 15.17 -27.46 -0.84
N GLY A 151 15.17 -26.40 -1.61
CA GLY A 151 14.01 -25.96 -2.38
C GLY A 151 14.28 -25.84 -3.86
N THR A 152 13.31 -25.31 -4.58
CA THR A 152 13.43 -25.09 -6.03
C THR A 152 14.31 -23.89 -6.34
N TYR A 153 14.23 -22.83 -5.54
CA TYR A 153 14.92 -21.56 -5.79
C TYR A 153 16.08 -21.31 -4.84
N TYR A 154 16.06 -21.92 -3.65
CA TYR A 154 17.08 -21.72 -2.63
C TYR A 154 17.54 -23.04 -2.03
N SER A 155 18.84 -23.12 -1.74
CA SER A 155 19.43 -24.26 -1.04
C SER A 155 20.59 -23.75 -0.17
N PHE A 156 20.65 -24.20 1.07
CA PHE A 156 21.72 -23.86 2.03
C PHE A 156 21.78 -24.88 3.16
N ASP A 157 22.90 -24.88 3.89
CA ASP A 157 23.17 -25.78 4.99
C ASP A 157 23.37 -25.00 6.28
N GLY A 158 22.86 -25.52 7.39
CA GLY A 158 23.17 -25.10 8.76
C GLY A 158 22.89 -23.63 9.03
N HIS A 159 21.84 -23.03 8.44
CA HIS A 159 21.52 -21.62 8.73
C HIS A 159 21.22 -21.43 10.21
N HIS A 160 21.97 -20.52 10.82
CA HIS A 160 21.74 -20.04 12.18
C HIS A 160 22.09 -18.54 12.26
N SER A 161 21.34 -17.79 13.03
CA SER A 161 21.59 -16.37 13.24
C SER A 161 21.56 -16.03 14.72
N ALA A 162 22.56 -15.29 15.19
CA ALA A 162 22.59 -14.79 16.56
C ALA A 162 21.57 -13.68 16.82
N ILE A 163 21.18 -12.92 15.77
CA ILE A 163 20.15 -11.90 15.91
C ILE A 163 18.78 -12.56 15.87
N ARG A 164 17.94 -12.28 16.88
CA ARG A 164 16.61 -12.84 17.06
C ARG A 164 15.56 -11.74 17.02
N PRO A 165 14.29 -12.07 16.75
CA PRO A 165 13.19 -11.10 16.83
C PRO A 165 13.18 -10.33 18.13
N LEU A 166 13.03 -9.02 18.05
CA LEU A 166 13.01 -8.13 19.20
C LEU A 166 11.85 -8.51 20.14
N ARG A 167 12.16 -8.72 21.43
CA ARG A 167 11.16 -9.16 22.44
C ARG A 167 10.39 -10.42 22.05
N GLY A 168 10.95 -11.30 21.22
CA GLY A 168 10.28 -12.51 20.72
C GLY A 168 9.21 -12.26 19.65
N VAL A 169 9.05 -11.03 19.19
CA VAL A 169 8.05 -10.65 18.14
C VAL A 169 8.78 -10.40 16.83
N ARG A 170 8.46 -11.19 15.81
CA ARG A 170 9.03 -11.00 14.48
C ARG A 170 8.47 -9.78 13.75
N PRO A 171 9.19 -9.22 12.79
CA PRO A 171 8.64 -8.18 11.93
C PRO A 171 7.33 -8.62 11.26
N THR A 172 6.40 -7.70 11.10
CA THR A 172 5.16 -7.91 10.36
C THR A 172 5.48 -8.11 8.88
N VAL A 173 4.76 -9.04 8.23
CA VAL A 173 4.87 -9.27 6.80
C VAL A 173 3.62 -8.74 6.10
N SER A 174 3.81 -7.79 5.20
CA SER A 174 2.77 -7.31 4.28
C SER A 174 3.02 -7.85 2.88
N PHE A 175 1.96 -8.17 2.17
CA PHE A 175 2.04 -8.72 0.82
C PHE A 175 1.11 -7.98 -0.13
N ALA A 176 1.56 -7.77 -1.37
CA ALA A 176 0.76 -7.17 -2.41
C ALA A 176 0.73 -8.05 -3.66
N GLY A 177 -0.42 -8.09 -4.32
CA GLY A 177 -0.58 -8.76 -5.59
C GLY A 177 -2.04 -9.13 -5.85
N SER A 178 -2.45 -9.04 -7.11
CA SER A 178 -3.86 -9.16 -7.49
C SER A 178 -4.12 -10.28 -8.51
N SER A 179 -3.22 -11.25 -8.57
CA SER A 179 -3.37 -12.46 -9.38
C SER A 179 -3.52 -13.71 -8.49
N PRO A 180 -4.11 -14.80 -9.01
CA PRO A 180 -4.21 -16.06 -8.25
C PRO A 180 -2.87 -16.58 -7.72
N ALA A 181 -1.78 -16.42 -8.47
CA ALA A 181 -0.44 -16.78 -8.01
C ALA A 181 0.03 -15.94 -6.81
N ALA A 182 -0.36 -14.65 -6.77
CA ALA A 182 -0.09 -13.78 -5.63
C ALA A 182 -0.91 -14.19 -4.39
N TRP A 183 -2.18 -14.55 -4.60
CA TRP A 183 -3.07 -14.94 -3.49
C TRP A 183 -2.54 -16.15 -2.75
N ARG A 184 -2.08 -17.20 -3.48
CA ARG A 184 -1.49 -18.40 -2.86
C ARG A 184 -0.35 -18.09 -1.88
N SER A 185 0.49 -17.11 -2.20
CA SER A 185 1.61 -16.75 -1.34
C SER A 185 1.22 -15.79 -0.23
N GLY A 186 0.56 -14.70 -0.59
CA GLY A 186 0.23 -13.61 0.33
C GLY A 186 -0.87 -13.98 1.32
N ALA A 187 -1.91 -14.68 0.87
CA ALA A 187 -3.01 -15.10 1.74
C ALA A 187 -2.57 -16.16 2.76
N ALA A 188 -1.67 -17.08 2.38
CA ALA A 188 -1.20 -18.11 3.30
C ALA A 188 -0.27 -17.57 4.39
N LEU A 189 0.69 -16.73 4.04
CA LEU A 189 1.86 -16.43 4.86
C LEU A 189 1.97 -14.95 5.32
N GLY A 190 1.29 -14.02 4.65
CA GLY A 190 1.30 -12.60 5.03
C GLY A 190 0.45 -12.32 6.27
N ASP A 191 0.76 -11.24 6.98
CA ASP A 191 -0.06 -10.72 8.10
C ASP A 191 -1.02 -9.63 7.60
N ILE A 192 -0.59 -8.84 6.61
CA ILE A 192 -1.36 -7.78 5.98
C ILE A 192 -1.45 -8.05 4.47
N TYR A 193 -2.65 -7.99 3.91
CA TYR A 193 -2.84 -8.01 2.45
C TYR A 193 -3.14 -6.61 1.93
N THR A 194 -2.36 -6.19 0.93
CA THR A 194 -2.43 -4.84 0.37
C THR A 194 -3.05 -4.86 -1.02
N LEU A 195 -4.08 -4.04 -1.21
CA LEU A 195 -4.75 -3.82 -2.49
C LEU A 195 -4.59 -2.37 -2.95
N PHE A 196 -4.72 -2.16 -4.24
CA PHE A 196 -4.96 -0.82 -4.78
C PHE A 196 -6.44 -0.49 -4.74
N GLY A 197 -6.77 0.80 -4.69
CA GLY A 197 -8.14 1.28 -4.75
C GLY A 197 -8.81 0.86 -6.07
N GLU A 198 -9.81 0.01 -5.98
CA GLU A 198 -10.71 -0.39 -7.04
C GLU A 198 -12.14 -0.06 -6.59
N PRO A 199 -13.17 -0.04 -7.47
CA PRO A 199 -14.54 0.17 -7.02
C PRO A 199 -14.95 -0.83 -5.93
N LEU A 200 -15.88 -0.45 -5.07
CA LEU A 200 -16.26 -1.22 -3.87
C LEU A 200 -16.70 -2.65 -4.19
N ALA A 201 -17.44 -2.83 -5.28
CA ALA A 201 -17.93 -4.16 -5.69
C ALA A 201 -16.77 -5.09 -6.10
N GLU A 202 -15.82 -4.60 -6.90
CA GLU A 202 -14.63 -5.31 -7.33
C GLU A 202 -13.68 -5.59 -6.16
N THR A 203 -13.50 -4.60 -5.29
CA THR A 203 -12.70 -4.73 -4.06
C THR A 203 -13.26 -5.85 -3.17
N ARG A 204 -14.57 -5.89 -2.96
CA ARG A 204 -15.24 -6.94 -2.17
C ARG A 204 -15.10 -8.32 -2.83
N ALA A 205 -15.25 -8.41 -4.15
CA ALA A 205 -15.07 -9.66 -4.88
C ALA A 205 -13.63 -10.18 -4.76
N LEU A 206 -12.64 -9.29 -4.84
CA LEU A 206 -11.23 -9.62 -4.70
C LEU A 206 -10.89 -10.08 -3.28
N GLN A 207 -11.40 -9.40 -2.24
CA GLN A 207 -11.23 -9.83 -0.85
C GLN A 207 -11.78 -11.24 -0.63
N ARG A 208 -12.98 -11.53 -1.15
CA ARG A 208 -13.58 -12.86 -1.05
C ARG A 208 -12.67 -13.93 -1.65
N ALA A 209 -12.20 -13.73 -2.89
CA ALA A 209 -11.32 -14.69 -3.56
C ALA A 209 -10.00 -14.92 -2.80
N ILE A 210 -9.43 -13.86 -2.20
CA ILE A 210 -8.21 -13.98 -1.39
C ILE A 210 -8.48 -14.76 -0.09
N LEU A 211 -9.62 -14.53 0.56
CA LEU A 211 -9.98 -15.24 1.80
C LEU A 211 -10.35 -16.70 1.54
N GLU A 212 -11.00 -17.02 0.42
CA GLU A 212 -11.23 -18.39 -0.05
C GLU A 212 -9.90 -19.12 -0.25
N GLU A 213 -8.93 -18.49 -0.92
CA GLU A 213 -7.58 -19.06 -1.09
C GLU A 213 -6.87 -19.22 0.26
N ALA A 214 -6.98 -18.24 1.16
CA ALA A 214 -6.41 -18.33 2.51
C ALA A 214 -6.97 -19.55 3.28
N GLY A 215 -8.27 -19.77 3.22
CA GLY A 215 -8.94 -20.95 3.80
C GLY A 215 -8.46 -22.26 3.17
N ALA A 216 -8.34 -22.31 1.84
CA ALA A 216 -7.83 -23.47 1.10
C ALA A 216 -6.38 -23.83 1.48
N GLN A 217 -5.57 -22.82 1.86
CA GLN A 217 -4.20 -22.99 2.36
C GLN A 217 -4.14 -23.28 3.88
N GLY A 218 -5.27 -23.47 4.55
CA GLY A 218 -5.33 -23.80 5.98
C GLY A 218 -5.02 -22.64 6.92
N ARG A 219 -5.16 -21.39 6.46
CA ARG A 219 -4.94 -20.22 7.32
C ARG A 219 -6.01 -20.15 8.40
N THR A 220 -5.58 -20.00 9.66
CA THR A 220 -6.47 -19.87 10.83
C THR A 220 -6.42 -18.47 11.46
N ARG A 221 -5.39 -17.67 11.14
CA ARG A 221 -5.24 -16.32 11.69
C ARG A 221 -5.95 -15.31 10.79
N PRO A 222 -6.59 -14.27 11.37
CA PRO A 222 -7.17 -13.18 10.58
C PRO A 222 -6.13 -12.53 9.67
N LEU A 223 -6.57 -12.06 8.52
CA LEU A 223 -5.76 -11.31 7.57
C LEU A 223 -6.14 -9.83 7.69
N ARG A 224 -5.18 -8.99 8.04
CA ARG A 224 -5.39 -7.53 8.07
C ARG A 224 -5.40 -6.98 6.66
N TRP A 225 -6.18 -5.91 6.44
CA TRP A 225 -6.40 -5.37 5.10
C TRP A 225 -5.89 -3.94 4.97
N GLN A 226 -5.14 -3.72 3.89
CA GLN A 226 -4.70 -2.40 3.47
C GLN A 226 -5.20 -2.10 2.07
N ILE A 227 -5.63 -0.86 1.84
CA ILE A 227 -5.96 -0.34 0.50
C ILE A 227 -5.26 1.00 0.27
N ALA A 228 -4.88 1.30 -0.97
CA ALA A 228 -4.13 2.52 -1.29
C ALA A 228 -4.85 3.37 -2.33
N PHE A 229 -4.87 4.69 -2.09
CA PHE A 229 -5.47 5.71 -2.94
C PHE A 229 -4.55 6.91 -3.15
N ARG A 230 -4.92 7.74 -4.10
CA ARG A 230 -4.31 9.05 -4.34
C ARG A 230 -5.34 10.16 -4.12
N PRO A 231 -5.52 10.65 -2.90
CA PRO A 231 -6.50 11.70 -2.61
C PRO A 231 -6.18 13.00 -3.35
N ILE A 232 -7.23 13.63 -3.88
CA ILE A 232 -7.21 14.99 -4.41
C ILE A 232 -8.29 15.74 -3.63
N ILE A 233 -7.87 16.49 -2.65
CA ILE A 233 -8.74 17.07 -1.64
C ILE A 233 -8.68 18.60 -1.67
N ALA A 234 -9.75 19.24 -1.20
CA ALA A 234 -9.79 20.67 -0.92
C ALA A 234 -10.89 20.97 0.08
N HIS A 235 -11.02 22.23 0.49
CA HIS A 235 -12.06 22.65 1.41
C HIS A 235 -13.48 22.46 0.83
N THR A 236 -13.66 22.64 -0.48
CA THR A 236 -14.95 22.47 -1.18
C THR A 236 -14.84 21.47 -2.34
N GLU A 237 -15.99 20.88 -2.71
CA GLU A 237 -16.08 19.99 -3.88
C GLU A 237 -15.56 20.65 -5.16
N ALA A 238 -15.99 21.89 -5.41
CA ALA A 238 -15.60 22.62 -6.62
C ALA A 238 -14.08 22.83 -6.71
N GLN A 239 -13.43 23.20 -5.59
CA GLN A 239 -11.98 23.36 -5.54
C GLN A 239 -11.25 22.04 -5.73
N ALA A 240 -11.75 20.95 -5.16
CA ALA A 240 -11.15 19.62 -5.33
C ALA A 240 -11.21 19.16 -6.80
N TRP A 241 -12.35 19.35 -7.46
CA TRP A 241 -12.50 19.01 -8.87
C TRP A 241 -11.66 19.90 -9.78
N GLU A 242 -11.59 21.21 -9.53
CA GLU A 242 -10.68 22.10 -10.24
C GLU A 242 -9.21 21.65 -10.10
N ARG A 243 -8.80 21.25 -8.89
CA ARG A 243 -7.47 20.67 -8.63
C ARG A 243 -7.27 19.37 -9.41
N ALA A 244 -8.28 18.49 -9.43
CA ALA A 244 -8.23 17.22 -10.14
C ALA A 244 -8.02 17.40 -11.66
N GLU A 245 -8.74 18.34 -12.27
CA GLU A 245 -8.57 18.64 -13.69
C GLU A 245 -7.17 19.19 -14.00
N ARG A 246 -6.63 20.08 -13.17
CA ARG A 246 -5.25 20.59 -13.32
C ARG A 246 -4.22 19.45 -13.18
N ILE A 247 -4.42 18.54 -12.22
CA ILE A 247 -3.54 17.37 -12.05
C ILE A 247 -3.60 16.47 -13.27
N LEU A 248 -4.79 16.18 -13.80
CA LEU A 248 -4.96 15.32 -14.98
C LEU A 248 -4.26 15.91 -16.21
N GLU A 249 -4.40 17.20 -16.42
CA GLU A 249 -3.71 17.90 -17.53
C GLU A 249 -2.19 17.87 -17.36
N GLY A 250 -1.70 18.10 -16.16
CA GLY A 250 -0.28 17.95 -15.84
C GLY A 250 0.24 16.53 -16.10
N LEU A 251 -0.53 15.49 -15.73
CA LEU A 251 -0.19 14.10 -16.00
C LEU A 251 -0.15 13.80 -17.51
N ARG A 252 -1.10 14.33 -18.30
CA ARG A 252 -1.10 14.19 -19.76
C ARG A 252 0.15 14.80 -20.37
N THR A 253 0.45 16.04 -20.02
CA THR A 253 1.66 16.74 -20.47
C THR A 253 2.94 15.95 -20.14
N ARG A 254 3.04 15.43 -18.93
CA ARG A 254 4.19 14.60 -18.50
C ARG A 254 4.25 13.27 -19.25
N ALA A 255 3.12 12.66 -19.54
CA ALA A 255 3.04 11.42 -20.31
C ALA A 255 3.52 11.62 -21.76
N GLU A 256 3.11 12.68 -22.42
CA GLU A 256 3.56 13.06 -23.76
C GLU A 256 5.07 13.30 -23.83
N GLN A 257 5.65 13.83 -22.76
CA GLN A 257 7.10 14.01 -22.60
C GLN A 257 7.85 12.72 -22.24
N GLY A 258 7.15 11.60 -22.04
CA GLY A 258 7.75 10.34 -21.52
C GLY A 258 8.31 10.46 -20.10
N ALA A 259 7.80 11.42 -19.33
CA ALA A 259 8.40 11.85 -18.06
C ALA A 259 7.63 11.37 -16.81
N ILE A 260 6.58 10.52 -16.96
CA ILE A 260 5.92 9.90 -15.80
C ILE A 260 6.82 8.79 -15.25
N PRO A 261 7.21 8.85 -13.97
CA PRO A 261 8.04 7.82 -13.36
C PRO A 261 7.45 6.41 -13.51
N GLY A 262 8.25 5.48 -14.02
CA GLY A 262 7.87 4.08 -14.21
C GLY A 262 6.91 3.78 -15.37
N GLN A 263 6.49 4.76 -16.17
CA GLN A 263 5.58 4.54 -17.30
C GLN A 263 6.20 3.62 -18.37
N THR A 264 7.45 3.88 -18.76
CA THR A 264 8.16 3.08 -19.78
C THR A 264 8.41 1.63 -19.39
N HIS A 265 8.30 1.29 -18.11
CA HIS A 265 8.59 -0.05 -17.60
C HIS A 265 7.33 -0.90 -17.38
N ARG A 266 6.14 -0.29 -17.56
CA ARG A 266 4.85 -0.94 -17.25
C ARG A 266 4.11 -1.45 -18.50
N GLN A 267 4.61 -1.12 -19.69
CA GLN A 267 4.05 -1.58 -20.96
C GLN A 267 4.71 -2.90 -21.39
N ASN A 268 3.88 -3.88 -21.77
CA ASN A 268 4.36 -5.04 -22.49
C ASN A 268 4.49 -4.74 -23.99
N PRO A 269 5.16 -5.59 -24.78
CA PRO A 269 5.24 -5.40 -26.25
C PRO A 269 3.89 -5.34 -26.96
N SER A 270 2.82 -5.84 -26.34
CA SER A 270 1.45 -5.81 -26.88
C SER A 270 0.70 -4.50 -26.55
N GLY A 271 1.33 -3.56 -25.83
CA GLY A 271 0.79 -2.22 -25.60
C GLY A 271 -0.17 -2.07 -24.41
N GLY A 272 -0.26 -3.06 -23.48
CA GLY A 272 -1.09 -2.97 -22.29
C GLY A 272 -0.32 -3.28 -21.01
N PRO A 273 -0.91 -3.10 -19.81
CA PRO A 273 -0.25 -3.44 -18.56
C PRO A 273 -0.18 -4.95 -18.34
N GLU A 274 0.97 -5.44 -17.86
CA GLU A 274 1.17 -6.86 -17.49
C GLU A 274 0.45 -7.23 -16.18
N ASN A 275 0.13 -6.25 -15.36
CA ASN A 275 -0.41 -6.43 -14.03
C ASN A 275 -1.94 -6.56 -14.06
N ALA A 276 -2.49 -7.62 -13.46
CA ALA A 276 -3.93 -7.88 -13.42
C ALA A 276 -4.73 -6.77 -12.72
N GLY A 277 -4.19 -6.13 -11.67
CA GLY A 277 -4.81 -4.98 -11.02
C GLY A 277 -4.91 -3.77 -11.95
N SER A 278 -3.85 -3.51 -12.72
CA SER A 278 -3.85 -2.43 -13.72
C SER A 278 -4.87 -2.68 -14.83
N GLN A 279 -5.02 -3.92 -15.27
CA GLN A 279 -6.04 -4.30 -16.26
C GLN A 279 -7.47 -4.06 -15.74
N ARG A 280 -7.74 -4.41 -14.46
CA ARG A 280 -9.05 -4.16 -13.83
C ARG A 280 -9.33 -2.67 -13.66
N LEU A 281 -8.32 -1.87 -13.26
CA LEU A 281 -8.46 -0.42 -13.16
C LEU A 281 -8.80 0.24 -14.50
N LEU A 282 -8.15 -0.19 -15.58
CA LEU A 282 -8.49 0.29 -16.93
C LEU A 282 -9.91 -0.12 -17.33
N ALA A 283 -10.30 -1.36 -17.09
CA ALA A 283 -11.67 -1.82 -17.35
C ALA A 283 -12.72 -1.06 -16.52
N ALA A 284 -12.40 -0.70 -15.26
CA ALA A 284 -13.25 0.17 -14.45
C ALA A 284 -13.36 1.58 -15.07
N ALA A 285 -12.23 2.14 -15.53
CA ALA A 285 -12.20 3.46 -16.16
C ALA A 285 -12.98 3.52 -17.51
N GLU A 286 -13.07 2.41 -18.23
CA GLU A 286 -13.89 2.32 -19.44
C GLU A 286 -15.40 2.42 -19.16
N ARG A 287 -15.85 2.01 -17.97
CA ARG A 287 -17.25 2.11 -17.55
C ARG A 287 -17.67 3.51 -17.11
N GLY A 288 -16.70 4.39 -16.84
CA GLY A 288 -16.89 5.77 -16.42
C GLY A 288 -15.74 6.25 -15.53
N ASP A 289 -15.48 7.56 -15.58
CA ASP A 289 -14.37 8.13 -14.84
C ASP A 289 -14.63 8.24 -13.34
N LEU A 290 -15.88 8.40 -12.92
CA LEU A 290 -16.28 8.47 -11.51
C LEU A 290 -17.03 7.19 -11.14
N GLN A 291 -16.56 6.53 -10.10
CA GLN A 291 -17.14 5.32 -9.52
C GLN A 291 -17.47 5.58 -8.04
N ASP A 292 -18.46 4.87 -7.51
CA ASP A 292 -18.86 4.97 -6.11
C ASP A 292 -19.05 6.45 -5.67
N ARG A 293 -18.61 6.82 -4.46
CA ARG A 293 -18.77 8.17 -3.90
C ARG A 293 -17.80 9.20 -4.46
N ALA A 294 -16.53 8.82 -4.63
CA ALA A 294 -15.44 9.75 -4.93
C ALA A 294 -14.29 9.12 -5.73
N LEU A 295 -14.43 7.86 -6.12
CA LEU A 295 -13.36 7.12 -6.80
C LEU A 295 -13.26 7.58 -8.25
N TRP A 296 -12.18 8.30 -8.56
CA TRP A 296 -11.92 8.84 -9.89
C TRP A 296 -10.83 8.06 -10.60
N THR A 297 -11.17 7.50 -11.74
CA THR A 297 -10.32 6.58 -12.50
C THR A 297 -9.66 7.21 -13.73
N ALA A 298 -9.96 8.47 -14.05
CA ALA A 298 -9.35 9.15 -15.20
C ALA A 298 -7.80 9.13 -15.19
N PRO A 299 -7.10 9.31 -14.05
CA PRO A 299 -5.65 9.19 -14.00
C PRO A 299 -5.12 7.80 -14.43
N ALA A 300 -5.92 6.74 -14.26
CA ALA A 300 -5.53 5.39 -14.68
C ALA A 300 -5.36 5.28 -16.20
N LYS A 301 -6.15 6.01 -16.98
CA LYS A 301 -6.04 6.05 -18.45
C LYS A 301 -4.71 6.68 -18.89
N VAL A 302 -4.22 7.69 -18.18
CA VAL A 302 -2.92 8.33 -18.46
C VAL A 302 -1.75 7.49 -17.96
N GLY A 303 -1.89 6.88 -16.77
CA GLY A 303 -0.84 6.09 -16.11
C GLY A 303 -0.86 4.60 -16.45
N TRP A 304 -1.63 4.15 -17.45
CA TRP A 304 -1.74 2.74 -17.86
C TRP A 304 -2.23 1.81 -16.74
N GLY A 305 -3.17 2.28 -15.93
CA GLY A 305 -3.69 1.51 -14.81
C GLY A 305 -2.64 1.22 -13.73
N ALA A 306 -1.56 2.01 -13.68
CA ALA A 306 -0.54 1.83 -12.67
C ALA A 306 -1.16 1.76 -11.28
N GLY A 307 -0.68 0.83 -10.49
CA GLY A 307 -1.08 0.74 -9.10
C GLY A 307 -0.96 2.11 -8.42
N SER A 308 -1.89 2.43 -7.55
CA SER A 308 -2.01 3.77 -6.93
C SER A 308 -2.32 4.93 -7.91
N SER A 309 -2.88 4.67 -9.09
CA SER A 309 -3.38 5.72 -9.98
C SER A 309 -4.86 6.08 -9.73
N THR A 310 -5.52 5.40 -8.81
CA THR A 310 -6.92 5.66 -8.48
C THR A 310 -7.03 6.78 -7.46
N ALA A 311 -7.72 7.86 -7.82
CA ALA A 311 -7.91 9.01 -6.96
C ALA A 311 -9.20 8.91 -6.16
N LEU A 312 -9.22 9.52 -4.96
CA LEU A 312 -10.43 9.93 -4.26
C LEU A 312 -10.51 11.45 -4.36
N VAL A 313 -11.53 11.96 -5.05
CA VAL A 313 -11.69 13.39 -5.33
C VAL A 313 -12.88 13.96 -4.58
N GLY A 314 -12.69 15.05 -3.89
CA GLY A 314 -13.78 15.77 -3.22
C GLY A 314 -13.32 16.64 -2.06
N SER A 315 -14.30 17.22 -1.38
CA SER A 315 -14.03 17.91 -0.12
C SER A 315 -13.45 16.95 0.91
N TYR A 316 -12.84 17.49 1.97
CA TYR A 316 -12.31 16.69 3.08
C TYR A 316 -13.36 15.71 3.62
N GLN A 317 -14.61 16.15 3.75
CA GLN A 317 -15.73 15.34 4.23
C GLN A 317 -16.11 14.25 3.22
N THR A 318 -16.12 14.55 1.93
CA THR A 318 -16.47 13.57 0.88
C THR A 318 -15.42 12.47 0.84
N VAL A 319 -14.13 12.82 0.88
CA VAL A 319 -13.05 11.83 0.87
C VAL A 319 -13.03 11.02 2.17
N ALA A 320 -13.27 11.64 3.32
CA ALA A 320 -13.40 10.91 4.59
C ALA A 320 -14.54 9.87 4.53
N ARG A 321 -15.72 10.24 4.00
CA ARG A 321 -16.83 9.28 3.82
C ARG A 321 -16.50 8.19 2.82
N ALA A 322 -15.80 8.50 1.72
CA ALA A 322 -15.37 7.49 0.76
C ALA A 322 -14.40 6.48 1.39
N LEU A 323 -13.53 6.90 2.28
CA LEU A 323 -12.67 5.98 3.04
C LEU A 323 -13.50 5.12 4.01
N MET A 324 -14.54 5.68 4.63
CA MET A 324 -15.45 4.91 5.48
C MET A 324 -16.20 3.82 4.71
N ASP A 325 -16.53 4.02 3.42
CA ASP A 325 -17.13 2.98 2.59
C ASP A 325 -16.19 1.74 2.47
N TYR A 326 -14.87 1.93 2.49
CA TYR A 326 -13.88 0.83 2.54
C TYR A 326 -13.64 0.30 3.96
N VAL A 327 -13.77 1.14 5.00
CA VAL A 327 -13.81 0.67 6.39
C VAL A 327 -14.96 -0.33 6.57
N ASP A 328 -16.11 -0.11 5.93
CA ASP A 328 -17.26 -1.02 5.92
C ASP A 328 -17.01 -2.33 5.17
N LEU A 329 -15.93 -2.44 4.41
CA LEU A 329 -15.42 -3.70 3.84
C LEU A 329 -14.33 -4.37 4.72
N GLY A 330 -14.01 -3.80 5.89
CA GLY A 330 -13.02 -4.33 6.81
C GLY A 330 -11.59 -3.87 6.55
N PHE A 331 -11.38 -2.85 5.70
CA PHE A 331 -10.06 -2.23 5.59
C PHE A 331 -9.75 -1.39 6.83
N GLU A 332 -8.52 -1.51 7.31
CA GLU A 332 -8.06 -0.82 8.52
C GLU A 332 -6.78 0.00 8.29
N ILE A 333 -6.09 -0.19 7.16
CA ILE A 333 -4.89 0.55 6.81
C ILE A 333 -5.09 1.23 5.46
N PHE A 334 -4.97 2.56 5.43
CA PHE A 334 -5.14 3.36 4.23
C PHE A 334 -3.80 3.92 3.77
N GLY A 335 -3.29 3.41 2.63
CA GLY A 335 -2.14 3.99 1.95
C GLY A 335 -2.57 5.25 1.17
N VAL A 336 -1.92 6.37 1.43
CA VAL A 336 -2.23 7.63 0.75
C VAL A 336 -0.97 8.29 0.20
N ARG A 337 -1.08 8.78 -1.04
CA ARG A 337 -0.04 9.54 -1.71
C ARG A 337 -0.68 10.54 -2.66
N GLY A 338 -0.41 11.82 -2.50
CA GLY A 338 -0.83 12.86 -3.43
C GLY A 338 -0.09 12.80 -4.77
N TYR A 339 -0.35 13.77 -5.63
CA TYR A 339 0.25 13.91 -6.96
C TYR A 339 1.30 15.02 -7.05
N GLU A 340 1.20 16.03 -6.18
CA GLU A 340 1.90 17.30 -6.34
C GLU A 340 3.19 17.36 -5.52
N ASP A 341 3.09 17.09 -4.21
CA ASP A 341 4.25 17.15 -3.30
C ASP A 341 4.01 16.24 -2.10
N VAL A 342 4.94 15.32 -1.83
CA VAL A 342 4.78 14.32 -0.77
C VAL A 342 4.65 14.92 0.63
N VAL A 343 5.24 16.10 0.85
CA VAL A 343 5.21 16.79 2.15
C VAL A 343 3.89 17.54 2.34
N THR A 344 3.56 18.41 1.39
CA THR A 344 2.36 19.25 1.50
C THR A 344 1.07 18.44 1.36
N ASP A 345 1.05 17.43 0.45
CA ASP A 345 -0.11 16.56 0.28
C ASP A 345 -0.35 15.71 1.54
N ALA A 346 0.72 15.22 2.20
CA ALA A 346 0.60 14.48 3.46
C ALA A 346 0.11 15.38 4.60
N GLN A 347 0.64 16.58 4.71
CA GLN A 347 0.22 17.53 5.73
C GLN A 347 -1.27 17.88 5.57
N GLU A 348 -1.69 18.27 4.37
CA GLU A 348 -3.09 18.63 4.11
C GLU A 348 -4.04 17.47 4.42
N PHE A 349 -3.69 16.25 4.00
CA PHE A 349 -4.49 15.07 4.27
C PHE A 349 -4.53 14.74 5.77
N GLY A 350 -3.40 14.81 6.43
CA GLY A 350 -3.27 14.52 7.86
C GLY A 350 -4.06 15.48 8.74
N GLU A 351 -3.98 16.77 8.45
CA GLU A 351 -4.68 17.79 9.22
C GLU A 351 -6.20 17.79 9.02
N ASN A 352 -6.68 17.42 7.81
CA ASN A 352 -8.07 17.62 7.44
C ASN A 352 -8.90 16.35 7.23
N VAL A 353 -8.30 15.21 6.90
CA VAL A 353 -9.04 13.97 6.60
C VAL A 353 -8.86 12.91 7.68
N ILE A 354 -7.64 12.69 8.16
CA ILE A 354 -7.34 11.69 9.20
C ILE A 354 -8.22 11.88 10.44
N PRO A 355 -8.38 13.10 11.00
CA PRO A 355 -9.22 13.31 12.19
C PRO A 355 -10.69 12.98 11.94
N LEU A 356 -11.22 13.26 10.75
CA LEU A 356 -12.61 12.97 10.39
C LEU A 356 -12.87 11.45 10.36
N VAL A 357 -11.97 10.68 9.74
CA VAL A 357 -12.10 9.22 9.67
C VAL A 357 -11.96 8.59 11.07
N LYS A 358 -10.95 8.99 11.85
CA LYS A 358 -10.74 8.47 13.20
C LYS A 358 -11.93 8.74 14.12
N ALA A 359 -12.45 9.99 14.12
CA ALA A 359 -13.60 10.36 14.93
C ALA A 359 -14.85 9.54 14.56
N GLU A 360 -15.09 9.27 13.27
CA GLU A 360 -16.24 8.46 12.85
C GLU A 360 -16.07 6.98 13.25
N VAL A 361 -14.87 6.42 13.15
CA VAL A 361 -14.59 5.06 13.62
C VAL A 361 -14.80 4.95 15.14
N GLU A 362 -14.27 5.89 15.93
CA GLU A 362 -14.45 5.93 17.39
C GLU A 362 -15.93 6.03 17.77
N ARG A 363 -16.70 6.86 17.07
CA ARG A 363 -18.15 6.97 17.26
C ARG A 363 -18.86 5.64 17.01
N ARG A 364 -18.56 4.96 15.88
CA ARG A 364 -19.17 3.67 15.52
C ARG A 364 -18.81 2.58 16.51
N GLU A 365 -17.59 2.55 17.00
CA GLU A 365 -17.14 1.59 18.03
C GLU A 365 -17.87 1.80 19.36
N ALA A 366 -18.11 3.05 19.75
CA ALA A 366 -18.90 3.34 20.93
C ALA A 366 -20.35 2.83 20.81
N ASP A 367 -20.88 2.76 19.58
CA ASP A 367 -22.19 2.18 19.25
C ASP A 367 -22.14 0.64 19.04
N GLY A 368 -20.98 -0.01 19.29
CA GLY A 368 -20.83 -1.46 19.20
C GLY A 368 -20.54 -2.01 17.80
N TRP A 369 -20.14 -1.14 16.85
CA TRP A 369 -19.74 -1.58 15.51
C TRP A 369 -18.45 -2.39 15.53
N ILE A 370 -18.40 -3.44 14.72
CA ILE A 370 -17.24 -4.32 14.55
C ILE A 370 -16.59 -4.04 13.19
N GLY A 371 -15.28 -3.82 13.17
CA GLY A 371 -14.54 -3.49 11.94
C GLY A 371 -13.32 -4.37 11.71
N GLY A 372 -12.51 -3.98 10.70
CA GLY A 372 -11.22 -4.58 10.40
C GLY A 372 -11.32 -6.04 9.96
N ALA A 373 -10.31 -6.81 10.34
CA ALA A 373 -10.17 -8.21 9.92
C ALA A 373 -11.35 -9.10 10.33
N GLU A 374 -12.02 -8.80 11.44
CA GLU A 374 -13.22 -9.54 11.89
C GLU A 374 -14.41 -9.27 10.96
N LEU A 375 -14.66 -8.01 10.61
CA LEU A 375 -15.70 -7.66 9.63
C LEU A 375 -15.41 -8.29 8.27
N ALA A 376 -14.17 -8.21 7.78
CA ALA A 376 -13.77 -8.83 6.52
C ALA A 376 -14.01 -10.35 6.51
N ALA A 377 -13.73 -11.04 7.60
CA ALA A 377 -13.98 -12.48 7.74
C ALA A 377 -15.47 -12.82 7.69
N ARG A 378 -16.34 -12.05 8.35
CA ARG A 378 -17.80 -12.20 8.31
C ARG A 378 -18.38 -11.95 6.91
N ILE A 379 -17.92 -10.92 6.24
CA ILE A 379 -18.31 -10.62 4.86
C ILE A 379 -17.96 -11.78 3.92
N ALA A 380 -16.78 -12.38 4.09
CA ALA A 380 -16.36 -13.54 3.29
C ALA A 380 -17.20 -14.79 3.58
N ALA A 381 -17.62 -15.00 4.83
CA ALA A 381 -18.50 -16.10 5.22
C ALA A 381 -19.95 -15.95 4.70
N GLY A 382 -20.26 -14.84 4.01
CA GLY A 382 -21.62 -14.57 3.51
C GLY A 382 -22.56 -13.97 4.54
N GLU A 383 -22.05 -13.65 5.72
CA GLU A 383 -22.80 -12.85 6.69
C GLU A 383 -23.00 -11.45 6.08
N GLY A 384 -24.23 -10.91 6.13
CA GLY A 384 -24.52 -9.58 5.64
C GLY A 384 -23.61 -8.55 6.32
N VAL A 385 -23.19 -7.52 5.59
CA VAL A 385 -22.59 -6.33 6.23
C VAL A 385 -23.63 -5.84 7.22
N PRO A 386 -23.32 -5.69 8.52
CA PRO A 386 -24.21 -5.01 9.43
C PRO A 386 -24.53 -3.66 8.81
N ASP A 387 -25.81 -3.26 8.75
CA ASP A 387 -26.21 -1.95 8.24
C ASP A 387 -25.32 -0.91 8.92
N ALA A 388 -24.52 -0.21 8.11
CA ALA A 388 -23.72 0.88 8.64
C ALA A 388 -24.68 1.87 9.30
N PRO A 389 -24.48 2.27 10.55
CA PRO A 389 -25.35 3.24 11.19
C PRO A 389 -25.44 4.47 10.31
N GLU A 390 -26.67 4.89 9.96
CA GLU A 390 -26.88 6.06 9.10
C GLU A 390 -26.05 7.23 9.59
N PRO A 391 -25.39 7.97 8.68
CA PRO A 391 -24.62 9.14 9.09
C PRO A 391 -25.57 10.10 9.82
N SER A 392 -25.21 10.45 11.06
CA SER A 392 -25.96 11.42 11.87
C SER A 392 -26.27 12.65 11.03
N SER A 393 -27.56 12.97 10.87
CA SER A 393 -28.07 14.16 10.19
C SER A 393 -27.80 15.47 10.96
N ALA A 394 -26.95 15.42 11.97
CA ALA A 394 -26.54 16.59 12.73
C ALA A 394 -25.51 17.39 11.95
N GLY A 395 -25.98 18.38 11.18
CA GLY A 395 -25.09 19.37 10.56
C GLY A 395 -25.53 19.99 9.23
N VAL A 396 -26.72 19.72 8.74
CA VAL A 396 -27.28 20.52 7.64
C VAL A 396 -28.20 21.58 8.25
N SER A 397 -27.59 22.62 8.81
CA SER A 397 -28.31 23.87 9.06
C SER A 397 -28.69 24.45 7.71
N SER A 398 -30.00 24.47 7.46
CA SER A 398 -30.63 25.17 6.36
C SER A 398 -30.30 26.65 6.42
N ALA A 399 -29.28 27.08 5.68
CA ALA A 399 -29.21 28.49 5.26
C ALA A 399 -30.05 28.59 3.99
N SER A 400 -31.38 28.76 4.21
CA SER A 400 -32.33 29.17 3.22
C SER A 400 -32.01 30.59 2.71
N ARG A 401 -32.01 30.70 1.41
CA ARG A 401 -32.40 31.84 0.57
C ARG A 401 -32.68 33.16 1.30
N GLN A 402 -31.84 34.15 1.06
CA GLN A 402 -32.29 35.48 0.58
C GLN A 402 -31.20 36.08 -0.32
#